data_e23a17eaf2169daf40a6f6fef081e4a6
#
_entry.id   e23a17eaf2169daf40a6f6fef081e4a6
#
_cell.length_a   1.000
_cell.length_b   1.000
_cell.length_c   1.000
_cell.angle_alpha   90.00
_cell.angle_beta   90.00
_cell.angle_gamma   90.00
#
_symmetry.space_group_name_H-M   'P 1'
#
loop_
_entity.id
_entity.type
_entity.pdbx_description
1 polymer ?
#
loop_
_entity_poly.entity_id
_entity_poly.type
_entity_poly.pdbx_seq_one_letter_code
_entity_poly.pdbx_strand_id
1 'polypeptide(L)'
;MKMKKTINIKCLALMLGLFAMTVSCTNDDLTKGDTKGDKQTDGTVFVGGKSSASASAKSRTGFDYNYSKGANSKFFWTAGDKVYLADGTASQPWGNTSVWPIQTADVADFIFRGKNFTEPSYDIYYPGKNATAYNKVNIVVDNGTYAWNKRENGDFYNIFDDDCGYAKAIRKPDGKYYFELEHLSAFLYLLPYAQAEASGYYYIPKRIKITADTNIAGEFTITPTGLTGTGSSNFVASNFFGIGGLTGTANGVWVDGTQKYRDYGYFMFHIAPATTKLKIEYDFDINAYYADGYHNHLDNQTIRKVFIKEIPQYTYQKNTVTPITSRIAVPMYEPKFYTWDAAEGEDYLKGYENQIEYWNIPGRADEKIPSVHNNPADRRYYNPTTGVATRSGKNLPNMVEATWYASHGDPHFDEQYLWENGHLVYCMGMWLKKKSEIPGFSSTSLPSDVTFSYNYYNNSSVAQGTPSDTSKYFFLPLQGGMRAVYSSSSSLEIGLSGIYWTKTSLDSKYAWYLGFGKSGIYIRTGEKEMATPLWNAQ
;
A
#
# COMPACT_ATOMS: atom_id res chain seq x y z
N MET A 1 -42.06 37.91 0.93
CA MET A 1 -41.42 39.16 0.54
C MET A 1 -40.15 38.84 -0.22
N LYS A 2 -40.22 38.84 -1.57
CA LYS A 2 -39.11 38.44 -2.45
C LYS A 2 -38.27 39.66 -2.78
N MET A 3 -37.02 39.72 -2.39
CA MET A 3 -36.07 40.71 -2.90
C MET A 3 -35.28 40.15 -4.07
N LYS A 4 -35.53 40.65 -5.26
CA LYS A 4 -34.71 40.51 -6.48
C LYS A 4 -33.49 41.42 -6.34
N LYS A 5 -32.28 40.89 -6.38
CA LYS A 5 -31.06 41.66 -6.59
C LYS A 5 -30.78 41.72 -8.10
N THR A 6 -30.91 42.88 -8.68
CA THR A 6 -30.54 43.21 -10.05
C THR A 6 -29.03 43.47 -10.09
N ILE A 7 -28.28 42.65 -10.84
CA ILE A 7 -26.85 42.87 -11.07
C ILE A 7 -26.72 43.75 -12.31
N ASN A 8 -26.03 44.85 -12.17
CA ASN A 8 -25.83 45.90 -13.18
C ASN A 8 -24.79 45.42 -14.23
N ILE A 9 -25.25 45.18 -15.45
CA ILE A 9 -24.48 44.65 -16.60
C ILE A 9 -23.53 45.68 -17.23
N LYS A 10 -23.38 46.87 -16.64
CA LYS A 10 -22.56 47.93 -17.28
C LYS A 10 -21.07 47.96 -16.96
N CYS A 11 -20.56 47.07 -16.05
CA CYS A 11 -19.12 46.99 -15.76
C CYS A 11 -18.39 45.85 -16.45
N LEU A 12 -19.06 44.98 -17.23
CA LEU A 12 -18.43 43.85 -17.92
C LEU A 12 -17.99 44.15 -19.37
N ALA A 13 -18.32 45.33 -19.87
CA ALA A 13 -18.00 45.72 -21.27
C ALA A 13 -16.69 46.51 -21.43
N LEU A 14 -15.97 46.84 -20.31
CA LEU A 14 -14.75 47.66 -20.38
C LEU A 14 -13.45 46.89 -20.17
N MET A 15 -13.50 45.55 -19.92
CA MET A 15 -12.30 44.70 -19.82
C MET A 15 -12.11 43.72 -20.99
N LEU A 16 -12.94 43.76 -22.01
CA LEU A 16 -12.81 42.92 -23.22
C LEU A 16 -12.22 43.64 -24.43
N GLY A 17 -11.77 44.87 -24.27
CA GLY A 17 -11.34 45.75 -25.37
C GLY A 17 -9.81 45.88 -25.57
N LEU A 18 -8.95 45.23 -24.78
CA LEU A 18 -7.49 45.42 -24.85
C LEU A 18 -6.65 44.18 -25.10
N PHE A 19 -7.22 43.10 -25.63
CA PHE A 19 -6.47 41.88 -25.99
C PHE A 19 -6.80 41.39 -27.41
N ALA A 20 -6.85 42.29 -28.36
CA ALA A 20 -6.98 41.95 -29.75
C ALA A 20 -5.97 42.72 -30.59
N MET A 21 -4.69 42.39 -30.43
CA MET A 21 -3.68 42.61 -31.51
C MET A 21 -2.46 41.74 -31.19
N THR A 22 -2.11 40.97 -32.20
CA THR A 22 -0.95 40.10 -32.40
C THR A 22 -1.15 38.62 -32.09
N VAL A 23 -2.03 37.95 -32.81
CA VAL A 23 -1.85 36.55 -33.17
C VAL A 23 -1.51 36.51 -34.65
N SER A 24 -0.25 36.50 -34.97
CA SER A 24 0.25 36.04 -36.25
C SER A 24 0.49 34.54 -36.10
N CYS A 25 -0.47 33.75 -36.56
CA CYS A 25 -0.26 32.32 -36.79
C CYS A 25 0.67 32.16 -37.99
N THR A 26 1.83 31.63 -37.81
CA THR A 26 2.50 30.88 -38.85
C THR A 26 2.57 29.42 -38.40
N ASN A 27 1.68 28.63 -38.96
CA ASN A 27 1.86 27.20 -39.14
C ASN A 27 3.08 27.02 -40.03
N ASP A 28 4.19 26.56 -39.47
CA ASP A 28 5.25 26.02 -40.31
C ASP A 28 5.35 24.51 -40.06
N ASP A 29 4.80 23.86 -41.05
CA ASP A 29 4.96 22.47 -41.45
C ASP A 29 6.44 22.12 -41.60
N LEU A 30 6.94 21.27 -40.69
CA LEU A 30 8.33 20.77 -40.70
C LEU A 30 8.50 19.64 -41.71
N THR A 31 8.26 19.94 -43.00
CA THR A 31 8.73 19.13 -44.12
C THR A 31 9.25 20.00 -45.23
N LYS A 32 10.55 19.99 -45.33
CA LYS A 32 11.48 20.31 -46.42
C LYS A 32 12.43 21.45 -46.13
N GLY A 33 13.67 21.06 -46.25
CA GLY A 33 14.80 21.91 -46.10
C GLY A 33 14.75 23.13 -47.03
N ASP A 34 15.18 24.24 -46.47
CA ASP A 34 15.80 25.31 -47.19
C ASP A 34 17.05 25.78 -46.48
N THR A 35 18.16 25.55 -47.14
CA THR A 35 19.49 26.07 -46.89
C THR A 35 19.45 27.59 -46.96
N LYS A 36 19.40 28.26 -45.79
CA LYS A 36 19.99 29.59 -45.64
C LYS A 36 20.14 29.99 -44.19
N GLY A 37 21.34 30.09 -43.76
CA GLY A 37 21.71 30.69 -42.48
C GLY A 37 22.18 29.71 -41.44
N ASP A 38 23.18 28.88 -41.74
CA ASP A 38 24.06 28.25 -40.76
C ASP A 38 24.66 29.35 -39.85
N LYS A 39 24.01 29.61 -38.72
CA LYS A 39 24.76 30.04 -37.56
C LYS A 39 25.59 28.82 -37.19
N GLN A 40 26.84 28.80 -37.69
CA GLN A 40 27.87 27.87 -37.37
C GLN A 40 27.84 27.66 -35.85
N THR A 41 27.28 26.55 -35.41
CA THR A 41 27.36 26.16 -34.00
C THR A 41 28.84 25.91 -33.72
N ASP A 42 29.46 26.83 -33.00
CA ASP A 42 30.89 26.75 -32.62
C ASP A 42 31.08 25.56 -31.68
N GLY A 43 31.07 24.33 -32.25
CA GLY A 43 31.22 23.09 -31.52
C GLY A 43 30.82 21.86 -32.32
N THR A 44 31.23 20.69 -31.83
CA THR A 44 30.87 19.38 -32.41
C THR A 44 29.61 18.84 -31.79
N VAL A 45 28.69 18.40 -32.63
CA VAL A 45 27.37 17.85 -32.21
C VAL A 45 27.45 16.36 -31.93
N PHE A 46 27.01 15.97 -30.75
CA PHE A 46 26.76 14.59 -30.34
C PHE A 46 25.26 14.37 -30.20
N VAL A 47 24.69 13.41 -30.92
CA VAL A 47 23.26 13.12 -30.93
C VAL A 47 23.00 11.91 -30.02
N GLY A 48 22.32 12.15 -28.92
CA GLY A 48 21.94 11.11 -27.97
C GLY A 48 20.52 10.63 -28.18
N GLY A 49 20.32 9.33 -28.42
CA GLY A 49 19.05 8.68 -28.67
C GLY A 49 18.94 8.07 -30.07
N LYS A 50 17.86 7.33 -30.35
CA LYS A 50 17.63 6.67 -31.66
C LYS A 50 17.04 7.62 -32.68
N SER A 51 17.64 7.68 -33.85
CA SER A 51 17.16 8.44 -35.02
C SER A 51 16.14 7.69 -35.89
N SER A 52 15.72 6.47 -35.54
CA SER A 52 14.74 5.69 -36.33
C SER A 52 13.86 4.81 -35.47
N ALA A 53 12.62 4.63 -35.92
CA ALA A 53 11.51 3.95 -35.27
C ALA A 53 11.71 2.43 -35.12
N SER A 54 12.73 1.95 -34.46
CA SER A 54 12.85 0.54 -34.08
C SER A 54 12.58 0.36 -32.58
N ALA A 55 11.74 -0.60 -32.27
CA ALA A 55 10.97 -0.79 -31.04
C ALA A 55 11.76 -1.22 -29.77
N SER A 56 12.98 -0.79 -29.56
CA SER A 56 13.66 -0.98 -28.28
C SER A 56 14.35 0.34 -27.89
N ALA A 57 13.67 1.14 -27.11
CA ALA A 57 14.21 2.42 -26.63
C ALA A 57 15.22 2.16 -25.52
N LYS A 58 16.48 2.36 -25.84
CA LYS A 58 17.57 2.42 -24.86
C LYS A 58 18.18 3.81 -24.93
N SER A 59 18.05 4.62 -23.92
CA SER A 59 18.76 5.89 -23.72
C SER A 59 17.85 7.00 -23.22
N ARG A 60 17.97 7.36 -21.92
CA ARG A 60 17.31 8.57 -21.38
C ARG A 60 17.20 8.50 -19.85
N THR A 61 16.93 9.63 -19.19
CA THR A 61 16.96 9.80 -17.74
C THR A 61 15.59 9.86 -17.07
N GLY A 62 14.54 10.08 -17.83
CA GLY A 62 13.16 9.89 -17.38
C GLY A 62 12.66 8.51 -17.82
N PHE A 63 11.92 7.84 -16.96
CA PHE A 63 11.49 6.46 -17.15
C PHE A 63 9.97 6.34 -17.15
N ASP A 64 9.42 5.85 -18.25
CA ASP A 64 8.01 5.55 -18.42
C ASP A 64 7.86 4.03 -18.44
N TYR A 65 7.42 3.46 -17.35
CA TYR A 65 7.12 2.04 -17.24
C TYR A 65 5.63 1.86 -16.99
N ASN A 66 4.96 1.21 -17.93
CA ASN A 66 3.57 0.83 -17.79
C ASN A 66 3.47 -0.68 -17.70
N TYR A 67 3.29 -1.19 -16.50
CA TYR A 67 3.20 -2.62 -16.23
C TYR A 67 2.03 -3.29 -16.95
N SER A 68 0.90 -2.58 -17.14
CA SER A 68 -0.30 -3.11 -17.79
C SER A 68 -0.19 -3.21 -19.31
N LYS A 69 0.72 -2.44 -19.92
CA LYS A 69 0.93 -2.40 -21.38
C LYS A 69 2.07 -3.29 -21.86
N GLY A 70 2.72 -4.02 -20.95
CA GLY A 70 3.92 -4.81 -21.29
C GLY A 70 5.18 -3.96 -21.45
N ALA A 71 6.33 -4.57 -21.38
CA ALA A 71 7.65 -4.01 -21.13
C ALA A 71 8.25 -3.10 -22.23
N ASN A 72 7.54 -2.13 -22.72
CA ASN A 72 8.13 -1.04 -23.52
C ASN A 72 8.44 0.16 -22.63
N SER A 73 9.42 -0.02 -21.75
CA SER A 73 9.94 1.07 -20.94
C SER A 73 10.63 2.08 -21.84
N LYS A 74 10.20 3.34 -21.79
CA LYS A 74 10.81 4.42 -22.54
C LYS A 74 11.57 5.31 -21.58
N PHE A 75 12.85 5.48 -21.86
CA PHE A 75 13.65 6.51 -21.23
C PHE A 75 13.71 7.76 -22.14
N PHE A 76 13.84 8.94 -21.60
CA PHE A 76 13.89 10.19 -22.32
C PHE A 76 14.80 11.19 -21.62
N TRP A 77 15.41 12.10 -22.38
CA TRP A 77 16.21 13.20 -21.84
C TRP A 77 15.33 14.22 -21.14
N THR A 78 15.80 14.74 -20.03
CA THR A 78 15.12 15.76 -19.23
C THR A 78 16.00 17.00 -19.08
N ALA A 79 15.39 18.13 -18.70
CA ALA A 79 16.14 19.34 -18.40
C ALA A 79 17.15 19.10 -17.27
N GLY A 80 18.37 19.61 -17.44
CA GLY A 80 19.46 19.48 -16.47
C GLY A 80 20.32 18.24 -16.63
N ASP A 81 19.97 17.30 -17.52
CA ASP A 81 20.85 16.17 -17.85
C ASP A 81 22.18 16.66 -18.41
N LYS A 82 23.27 15.97 -18.06
CA LYS A 82 24.60 16.25 -18.55
C LYS A 82 25.30 14.97 -18.96
N VAL A 83 25.89 14.98 -20.15
CA VAL A 83 26.80 13.91 -20.57
C VAL A 83 28.24 14.41 -20.53
N TYR A 84 29.16 13.51 -20.27
CA TYR A 84 30.59 13.82 -20.07
C TYR A 84 31.44 12.97 -20.99
N LEU A 85 32.55 13.55 -21.42
CA LEU A 85 33.68 12.82 -22.01
C LEU A 85 34.64 12.33 -20.90
N ALA A 86 35.52 11.43 -21.24
CA ALA A 86 36.50 10.86 -20.31
C ALA A 86 37.49 11.89 -19.69
N ASP A 87 37.62 13.04 -20.30
CA ASP A 87 38.44 14.15 -19.76
C ASP A 87 37.65 15.11 -18.83
N GLY A 88 36.39 14.81 -18.56
CA GLY A 88 35.51 15.61 -17.73
C GLY A 88 34.79 16.75 -18.46
N THR A 89 35.01 16.93 -19.76
CA THR A 89 34.27 17.92 -20.55
C THR A 89 32.79 17.53 -20.62
N ALA A 90 31.89 18.46 -20.24
CA ALA A 90 30.45 18.24 -20.15
C ALA A 90 29.68 18.98 -21.23
N SER A 91 28.54 18.42 -21.62
CA SER A 91 27.51 19.08 -22.43
C SER A 91 26.10 18.78 -21.93
N GLN A 92 25.19 19.73 -22.12
CA GLN A 92 23.75 19.59 -21.83
C GLN A 92 22.96 19.50 -23.14
N PRO A 93 21.73 18.95 -23.10
CA PRO A 93 20.84 18.94 -24.23
C PRO A 93 20.60 20.35 -24.77
N TRP A 94 20.81 20.54 -26.07
CA TRP A 94 20.61 21.83 -26.73
C TRP A 94 19.13 22.13 -26.92
N GLY A 95 18.72 23.38 -26.65
CA GLY A 95 17.33 23.82 -26.83
C GLY A 95 16.40 23.49 -25.67
N ASN A 96 16.89 22.79 -24.67
CA ASN A 96 16.10 22.44 -23.49
C ASN A 96 16.18 23.56 -22.43
N THR A 97 15.44 24.65 -22.65
CA THR A 97 15.27 25.69 -21.64
C THR A 97 14.28 25.22 -20.59
N SER A 98 14.56 25.53 -19.35
CA SER A 98 13.74 25.22 -18.16
C SER A 98 12.38 25.92 -18.20
N VAL A 99 11.48 25.44 -19.02
CA VAL A 99 10.07 25.87 -19.05
C VAL A 99 9.25 24.72 -18.50
N TRP A 100 8.50 24.99 -17.47
CA TRP A 100 7.48 24.07 -16.95
C TRP A 100 6.27 24.03 -17.92
N PRO A 101 5.75 22.85 -18.35
CA PRO A 101 6.15 21.50 -17.95
C PRO A 101 7.51 21.06 -18.52
N ILE A 102 8.19 20.15 -17.85
CA ILE A 102 9.52 19.63 -18.23
C ILE A 102 9.42 19.06 -19.65
N GLN A 103 10.12 19.65 -20.60
CA GLN A 103 10.19 19.11 -21.95
C GLN A 103 11.05 17.84 -21.92
N THR A 104 10.43 16.75 -22.37
CA THR A 104 11.08 15.44 -22.50
C THR A 104 11.40 15.20 -23.97
N ALA A 105 12.62 14.76 -24.26
CA ALA A 105 13.03 14.51 -25.64
C ALA A 105 13.51 13.06 -25.81
N ASP A 106 13.04 12.45 -26.90
CA ASP A 106 13.49 11.11 -27.30
C ASP A 106 14.91 11.14 -27.87
N VAL A 107 15.26 12.23 -28.51
CA VAL A 107 16.58 12.51 -29.10
C VAL A 107 16.99 13.90 -28.67
N ALA A 108 18.24 14.08 -28.29
CA ALA A 108 18.80 15.36 -27.91
C ALA A 108 20.17 15.57 -28.53
N ASP A 109 20.45 16.80 -28.97
CA ASP A 109 21.76 17.23 -29.43
C ASP A 109 22.55 17.78 -28.24
N PHE A 110 23.79 17.30 -28.10
CA PHE A 110 24.76 17.77 -27.13
C PHE A 110 25.92 18.44 -27.88
N ILE A 111 26.19 19.71 -27.61
CA ILE A 111 27.19 20.47 -28.33
C ILE A 111 28.41 20.63 -27.44
N PHE A 112 29.53 20.01 -27.84
CA PHE A 112 30.82 20.20 -27.20
C PHE A 112 31.62 21.28 -27.92
N ARG A 113 31.97 22.33 -27.19
CA ARG A 113 32.69 23.51 -27.71
C ARG A 113 34.16 23.48 -27.34
N GLY A 114 34.98 24.21 -28.13
CA GLY A 114 36.39 24.45 -27.80
C GLY A 114 37.28 23.22 -27.92
N LYS A 115 36.82 22.13 -28.54
CA LYS A 115 37.57 20.88 -28.69
C LYS A 115 37.50 20.38 -30.13
N ASN A 116 38.64 19.94 -30.66
CA ASN A 116 38.70 19.30 -31.98
C ASN A 116 38.47 17.78 -31.85
N PHE A 117 37.41 17.25 -32.44
CA PHE A 117 37.06 15.86 -32.40
C PHE A 117 37.44 15.18 -33.72
N THR A 118 38.50 14.38 -33.66
CA THR A 118 39.10 13.72 -34.84
C THR A 118 38.93 12.21 -34.84
N GLU A 119 38.74 11.61 -33.64
CA GLU A 119 38.66 10.17 -33.51
C GLU A 119 37.31 9.62 -34.06
N PRO A 120 37.30 8.37 -34.51
CA PRO A 120 36.07 7.74 -35.02
C PRO A 120 35.01 7.51 -33.94
N SER A 121 35.41 7.53 -32.65
CA SER A 121 34.48 7.33 -31.52
C SER A 121 35.01 7.95 -30.24
N TYR A 122 34.07 8.26 -29.33
CA TYR A 122 34.36 8.77 -27.98
C TYR A 122 33.47 8.07 -26.96
N ASP A 123 33.99 7.88 -25.75
CA ASP A 123 33.25 7.37 -24.63
C ASP A 123 32.41 8.47 -24.00
N ILE A 124 31.13 8.19 -23.79
CA ILE A 124 30.14 9.07 -23.17
C ILE A 124 29.73 8.49 -21.84
N TYR A 125 29.79 9.31 -20.80
CA TYR A 125 29.40 8.99 -19.44
C TYR A 125 28.19 9.83 -19.04
N TYR A 126 27.23 9.19 -18.41
CA TYR A 126 26.12 9.87 -17.74
C TYR A 126 26.10 9.42 -16.27
N PRO A 127 26.62 10.22 -15.35
CA PRO A 127 26.69 9.87 -13.93
C PRO A 127 25.52 10.39 -13.09
N GLY A 128 24.39 10.78 -13.71
CA GLY A 128 23.26 11.43 -13.07
C GLY A 128 23.40 12.95 -13.00
N LYS A 129 22.34 13.63 -12.57
CA LYS A 129 22.29 15.10 -12.50
C LYS A 129 23.17 15.68 -11.40
N ASN A 130 23.32 14.96 -10.29
CA ASN A 130 24.04 15.39 -9.08
C ASN A 130 25.49 14.87 -9.03
N ALA A 131 26.05 14.53 -10.18
CA ALA A 131 27.40 13.97 -10.28
C ALA A 131 28.49 14.93 -9.80
N THR A 132 29.43 14.40 -9.04
CA THR A 132 30.63 15.11 -8.58
C THR A 132 31.83 14.90 -9.50
N ALA A 133 31.82 13.88 -10.36
CA ALA A 133 32.82 13.56 -11.35
C ALA A 133 32.17 12.89 -12.57
N TYR A 134 32.88 12.96 -13.72
CA TYR A 134 32.36 12.50 -15.00
C TYR A 134 31.96 10.99 -15.02
N ASN A 135 32.60 10.19 -14.19
CA ASN A 135 32.42 8.76 -14.13
C ASN A 135 32.07 8.22 -12.73
N LYS A 136 31.56 9.08 -11.85
CA LYS A 136 31.11 8.69 -10.51
C LYS A 136 29.61 8.89 -10.37
N VAL A 137 28.92 7.84 -9.97
CA VAL A 137 27.51 7.88 -9.59
C VAL A 137 27.38 7.61 -8.11
N ASN A 138 26.51 8.36 -7.45
CA ASN A 138 26.10 8.08 -6.09
C ASN A 138 24.63 7.66 -6.10
N ILE A 139 24.37 6.35 -6.05
CA ILE A 139 23.02 5.80 -5.92
C ILE A 139 22.54 6.11 -4.50
N VAL A 140 21.60 7.04 -4.40
CA VAL A 140 21.27 7.71 -3.14
C VAL A 140 20.50 6.81 -2.19
N VAL A 141 20.89 6.89 -0.93
CA VAL A 141 20.37 6.08 0.17
C VAL A 141 19.10 6.64 0.77
N ASP A 142 18.87 7.95 0.69
CA ASP A 142 17.71 8.61 1.29
C ASP A 142 17.28 9.81 0.44
N ASN A 143 16.23 9.62 -0.32
CA ASN A 143 15.63 10.70 -1.09
C ASN A 143 14.26 11.01 -0.52
N GLY A 144 14.17 12.07 0.25
CA GLY A 144 12.96 12.56 0.88
C GLY A 144 11.82 12.94 -0.05
N THR A 145 11.88 12.63 -1.34
CA THR A 145 10.82 13.03 -2.26
C THR A 145 10.66 12.03 -3.41
N TYR A 146 9.65 11.20 -3.30
CA TYR A 146 9.13 10.45 -4.44
C TYR A 146 8.24 11.39 -5.25
N ALA A 147 8.76 11.96 -6.34
CA ALA A 147 7.99 12.87 -7.17
C ALA A 147 7.34 12.13 -8.34
N TRP A 148 6.02 12.09 -8.34
CA TRP A 148 5.23 11.73 -9.52
C TRP A 148 5.20 12.94 -10.46
N ASN A 149 5.80 12.82 -11.62
CA ASN A 149 5.70 13.84 -12.66
C ASN A 149 4.62 13.41 -13.66
N LYS A 150 3.77 14.36 -14.06
CA LYS A 150 2.70 14.16 -15.01
C LYS A 150 3.06 14.82 -16.34
N ARG A 151 2.93 14.10 -17.47
CA ARG A 151 3.07 14.65 -18.81
C ARG A 151 1.82 15.46 -19.21
N GLU A 152 1.94 16.27 -20.26
CA GLU A 152 0.80 16.99 -20.85
C GLU A 152 -0.32 16.06 -21.32
N ASN A 153 0.02 14.86 -21.79
CA ASN A 153 -0.94 13.82 -22.18
C ASN A 153 -1.58 13.06 -21.00
N GLY A 154 -1.21 13.40 -19.75
CA GLY A 154 -1.74 12.77 -18.55
C GLY A 154 -0.95 11.58 -18.03
N ASP A 155 0.06 11.09 -18.74
CA ASP A 155 0.90 9.97 -18.29
C ASP A 155 1.84 10.39 -17.16
N PHE A 156 2.12 9.48 -16.22
CA PHE A 156 3.09 9.69 -15.15
C PHE A 156 4.45 9.10 -15.53
N TYR A 157 5.52 9.70 -15.03
CA TYR A 157 6.88 9.21 -15.22
C TYR A 157 7.74 9.47 -13.98
N ASN A 158 8.78 8.66 -13.83
CA ASN A 158 9.75 8.80 -12.75
C ASN A 158 11.02 9.46 -13.27
N ILE A 159 11.61 10.35 -12.48
CA ILE A 159 12.93 10.92 -12.73
C ILE A 159 13.87 10.35 -11.68
N PHE A 160 14.97 9.75 -12.13
CA PHE A 160 16.04 9.27 -11.29
C PHE A 160 17.25 10.19 -11.49
N ASP A 161 17.40 11.18 -10.63
CA ASP A 161 18.49 12.18 -10.74
C ASP A 161 19.88 11.58 -10.54
N ASP A 162 19.95 10.40 -9.97
CA ASP A 162 21.14 9.61 -9.68
C ASP A 162 21.23 8.29 -10.48
N ASP A 163 20.38 8.10 -11.51
CA ASP A 163 20.57 7.03 -12.49
C ASP A 163 21.83 7.33 -13.33
N CYS A 164 22.42 6.28 -13.90
CA CYS A 164 23.68 6.40 -14.61
C CYS A 164 23.72 5.54 -15.86
N GLY A 165 24.57 5.95 -16.78
CA GLY A 165 24.74 5.25 -18.04
C GLY A 165 26.10 5.46 -18.70
N TYR A 166 26.34 4.61 -19.69
CA TYR A 166 27.52 4.67 -20.53
C TYR A 166 27.15 4.45 -22.00
N ALA A 167 27.87 5.11 -22.89
CA ALA A 167 27.74 4.88 -24.34
C ALA A 167 29.08 5.08 -25.06
N LYS A 168 29.18 4.53 -26.24
CA LYS A 168 30.21 4.87 -27.22
C LYS A 168 29.58 5.68 -28.34
N ALA A 169 29.96 6.95 -28.47
CA ALA A 169 29.53 7.80 -29.56
C ALA A 169 30.37 7.53 -30.80
N ILE A 170 29.69 7.27 -31.92
CA ILE A 170 30.33 6.90 -33.21
C ILE A 170 30.10 8.02 -34.22
N ARG A 171 31.18 8.43 -34.88
CA ARG A 171 31.17 9.45 -35.95
C ARG A 171 30.43 8.91 -37.18
N LYS A 172 29.56 9.74 -37.75
CA LYS A 172 28.85 9.45 -39.00
C LYS A 172 29.34 10.35 -40.14
N PRO A 173 29.02 10.04 -41.41
CA PRO A 173 29.44 10.81 -42.57
C PRO A 173 29.04 12.29 -42.56
N ASP A 174 27.98 12.65 -41.82
CA ASP A 174 27.54 14.04 -41.61
C ASP A 174 28.42 14.85 -40.63
N GLY A 175 29.48 14.24 -40.12
CA GLY A 175 30.41 14.83 -39.18
C GLY A 175 29.97 14.86 -37.72
N LYS A 176 28.71 14.42 -37.42
CA LYS A 176 28.20 14.31 -36.06
C LYS A 176 28.53 12.96 -35.44
N TYR A 177 28.49 12.90 -34.09
CA TYR A 177 28.64 11.68 -33.31
C TYR A 177 27.28 11.22 -32.80
N TYR A 178 26.98 9.93 -32.93
CA TYR A 178 25.72 9.34 -32.50
C TYR A 178 25.96 8.32 -31.40
N PHE A 179 25.15 8.39 -30.33
CA PHE A 179 25.25 7.43 -29.23
C PHE A 179 23.88 7.06 -28.67
N GLU A 180 23.82 5.87 -28.10
CA GLU A 180 22.68 5.37 -27.35
C GLU A 180 23.16 4.97 -25.96
N LEU A 181 22.63 5.63 -24.91
CA LEU A 181 23.04 5.40 -23.53
C LEU A 181 22.53 4.04 -23.04
N GLU A 182 23.38 3.20 -22.51
CA GLU A 182 23.01 2.02 -21.77
C GLU A 182 22.90 2.37 -20.28
N HIS A 183 21.75 2.16 -19.67
CA HIS A 183 21.58 2.34 -18.23
C HIS A 183 22.32 1.25 -17.47
N LEU A 184 23.07 1.66 -16.45
CA LEU A 184 23.91 0.75 -15.67
C LEU A 184 23.27 0.35 -14.34
N SER A 185 22.19 1.01 -13.93
CA SER A 185 21.39 0.65 -12.76
C SER A 185 20.47 -0.53 -13.05
N ALA A 186 20.10 -1.27 -12.02
CA ALA A 186 18.95 -2.19 -11.99
C ALA A 186 17.76 -1.51 -11.35
N PHE A 187 16.54 -1.80 -11.83
CA PHE A 187 15.33 -1.14 -11.35
C PHE A 187 14.43 -2.12 -10.61
N LEU A 188 13.96 -1.72 -9.44
CA LEU A 188 12.97 -2.44 -8.64
C LEU A 188 11.61 -1.78 -8.78
N TYR A 189 10.62 -2.54 -9.22
CA TYR A 189 9.25 -2.09 -9.35
C TYR A 189 8.42 -2.74 -8.25
N LEU A 190 8.25 -2.03 -7.13
CA LEU A 190 7.58 -2.53 -5.95
C LEU A 190 6.07 -2.34 -6.07
N LEU A 191 5.33 -3.42 -5.89
CA LEU A 191 3.88 -3.51 -5.99
C LEU A 191 3.30 -4.01 -4.66
N PRO A 192 3.28 -3.20 -3.60
CA PRO A 192 2.57 -3.57 -2.39
C PRO A 192 1.07 -3.55 -2.64
N TYR A 193 0.34 -4.50 -2.03
CA TYR A 193 -1.11 -4.57 -2.14
C TYR A 193 -1.75 -5.01 -0.83
N ALA A 194 -2.94 -4.50 -0.54
CA ALA A 194 -3.80 -4.91 0.55
C ALA A 194 -5.03 -5.66 0.00
N GLN A 195 -5.65 -6.48 0.82
CA GLN A 195 -6.76 -7.33 0.37
C GLN A 195 -8.12 -6.62 0.41
N ALA A 196 -8.29 -5.62 1.29
CA ALA A 196 -9.56 -4.94 1.46
C ALA A 196 -9.82 -3.92 0.33
N GLU A 197 -11.03 -3.92 -0.24
CA GLU A 197 -11.42 -3.00 -1.32
C GLU A 197 -11.36 -1.52 -0.89
N ALA A 198 -11.58 -1.24 0.40
CA ALA A 198 -11.51 0.10 0.97
C ALA A 198 -10.11 0.49 1.48
N SER A 199 -9.09 -0.31 1.21
CA SER A 199 -7.76 -0.20 1.84
C SER A 199 -7.01 1.09 1.56
N GLY A 200 -7.33 1.83 0.49
CA GLY A 200 -6.67 3.10 0.16
C GLY A 200 -6.82 4.19 1.22
N TYR A 201 -7.83 4.10 2.09
CA TYR A 201 -8.01 5.03 3.20
C TYR A 201 -7.29 4.60 4.46
N TYR A 202 -6.95 3.32 4.57
CA TYR A 202 -6.43 2.74 5.80
C TYR A 202 -4.92 2.62 5.83
N TYR A 203 -4.30 2.34 4.69
CA TYR A 203 -2.86 2.11 4.61
C TYR A 203 -2.14 3.33 3.99
N ILE A 204 -1.52 4.14 4.82
CA ILE A 204 -0.80 5.35 4.39
C ILE A 204 0.70 5.07 4.42
N PRO A 205 1.39 5.01 3.26
CA PRO A 205 2.82 4.72 3.23
C PRO A 205 3.61 5.87 3.87
N LYS A 206 4.56 5.54 4.72
CA LYS A 206 5.47 6.49 5.37
C LYS A 206 6.90 6.32 4.90
N ARG A 207 7.34 5.09 4.76
CA ARG A 207 8.69 4.80 4.32
C ARG A 207 8.77 3.41 3.70
N ILE A 208 9.62 3.27 2.68
CA ILE A 208 10.10 1.99 2.19
C ILE A 208 11.60 1.96 2.37
N LYS A 209 12.11 0.89 3.00
CA LYS A 209 13.54 0.64 3.16
C LYS A 209 13.90 -0.69 2.52
N ILE A 210 14.95 -0.70 1.71
CA ILE A 210 15.46 -1.88 1.04
C ILE A 210 16.86 -2.15 1.56
N THR A 211 17.09 -3.35 2.08
CA THR A 211 18.40 -3.80 2.57
C THR A 211 18.82 -5.04 1.80
N ALA A 212 20.10 -5.15 1.51
CA ALA A 212 20.70 -6.29 0.80
C ALA A 212 21.90 -6.86 1.57
N ASP A 213 22.32 -8.08 1.22
CA ASP A 213 23.54 -8.69 1.73
C ASP A 213 24.81 -8.07 1.12
N THR A 214 24.66 -7.32 0.00
CA THR A 214 25.74 -6.63 -0.70
C THR A 214 25.43 -5.15 -0.84
N ASN A 215 26.44 -4.34 -1.18
CA ASN A 215 26.23 -2.92 -1.41
C ASN A 215 25.46 -2.70 -2.71
N ILE A 216 24.26 -2.14 -2.61
CA ILE A 216 23.37 -1.81 -3.72
C ILE A 216 23.17 -0.30 -3.89
N ALA A 217 23.71 0.49 -2.99
CA ALA A 217 23.64 1.95 -2.97
C ALA A 217 25.00 2.56 -2.58
N GLY A 218 25.14 3.86 -2.69
CA GLY A 218 26.37 4.59 -2.44
C GLY A 218 27.15 4.91 -3.70
N GLU A 219 28.43 5.24 -3.59
CA GLU A 219 29.28 5.68 -4.70
C GLU A 219 29.84 4.50 -5.49
N PHE A 220 29.65 4.54 -6.81
CA PHE A 220 30.22 3.60 -7.77
C PHE A 220 30.95 4.34 -8.89
N THR A 221 31.92 3.65 -9.51
CA THR A 221 32.59 4.12 -10.72
C THR A 221 31.93 3.52 -11.95
N ILE A 222 31.57 4.39 -12.89
CA ILE A 222 31.04 4.00 -14.20
C ILE A 222 32.20 3.55 -15.10
N THR A 223 32.05 2.37 -15.66
CA THR A 223 32.97 1.81 -16.66
C THR A 223 32.21 1.37 -17.91
N PRO A 224 32.89 1.13 -19.04
CA PRO A 224 32.24 0.62 -20.25
C PRO A 224 31.47 -0.69 -20.07
N THR A 225 31.80 -1.47 -19.05
CA THR A 225 31.18 -2.79 -18.78
C THR A 225 30.14 -2.77 -17.67
N GLY A 226 30.03 -1.69 -16.90
CA GLY A 226 29.09 -1.58 -15.79
C GLY A 226 29.62 -0.74 -14.64
N LEU A 227 28.98 -0.87 -13.48
CA LEU A 227 29.39 -0.23 -12.25
C LEU A 227 30.48 -1.05 -11.55
N THR A 228 31.50 -0.37 -11.04
CA THR A 228 32.59 -0.96 -10.24
C THR A 228 32.76 -0.23 -8.93
N GLY A 229 33.28 -0.93 -7.93
CA GLY A 229 33.41 -0.41 -6.56
C GLY A 229 32.52 -1.17 -5.60
N THR A 230 32.61 -0.85 -4.34
CA THR A 230 31.87 -1.54 -3.26
C THR A 230 30.65 -0.77 -2.79
N GLY A 231 30.44 0.46 -3.33
CA GLY A 231 29.44 1.36 -2.77
C GLY A 231 29.76 1.77 -1.33
N SER A 232 28.93 2.62 -0.75
CA SER A 232 29.05 3.07 0.64
C SER A 232 27.94 2.56 1.55
N SER A 233 26.92 1.93 0.99
CA SER A 233 25.75 1.44 1.71
C SER A 233 25.16 0.22 1.01
N ASN A 234 24.59 -0.69 1.81
CA ASN A 234 23.85 -1.85 1.31
C ASN A 234 22.34 -1.67 1.39
N PHE A 235 21.83 -0.46 1.54
CA PHE A 235 20.41 -0.19 1.59
C PHE A 235 20.05 1.09 0.83
N VAL A 236 18.81 1.17 0.39
CA VAL A 236 18.14 2.37 -0.09
C VAL A 236 16.88 2.59 0.71
N ALA A 237 16.52 3.84 0.92
CA ALA A 237 15.29 4.20 1.63
C ALA A 237 14.64 5.41 0.97
N SER A 238 13.32 5.49 1.05
CA SER A 238 12.57 6.67 0.64
C SER A 238 11.52 6.99 1.69
N ASN A 239 11.46 8.27 2.08
CA ASN A 239 10.49 8.79 3.03
C ASN A 239 9.37 9.50 2.25
N PHE A 240 8.11 9.17 2.55
CA PHE A 240 6.94 9.74 1.87
C PHE A 240 6.29 10.85 2.70
N PHE A 241 7.10 11.71 3.31
CA PHE A 241 6.59 12.86 4.06
C PHE A 241 6.01 13.91 3.11
N GLY A 242 4.77 14.31 3.35
CA GLY A 242 4.12 15.39 2.60
C GLY A 242 3.45 14.96 1.29
N ILE A 243 3.47 13.69 0.92
CA ILE A 243 2.44 13.16 0.03
C ILE A 243 1.17 13.17 0.87
N GLY A 244 0.40 14.25 0.74
CA GLY A 244 -0.92 14.37 1.33
C GLY A 244 -1.63 13.08 1.05
N GLY A 245 -2.03 12.37 2.13
CA GLY A 245 -2.36 10.97 2.13
C GLY A 245 -2.86 10.54 0.77
N LEU A 246 -2.44 9.41 0.28
CA LEU A 246 -3.01 8.81 -0.91
C LEU A 246 -4.52 8.70 -0.68
N THR A 247 -5.15 9.87 -0.53
CA THR A 247 -6.53 10.08 -0.14
C THR A 247 -7.34 10.13 -1.40
N GLY A 248 -8.07 9.14 -1.63
CA GLY A 248 -9.02 9.06 -2.71
C GLY A 248 -8.88 7.74 -3.44
N THR A 249 -9.95 7.27 -3.96
CA THR A 249 -10.12 6.02 -4.72
C THR A 249 -9.14 5.85 -5.90
N ALA A 250 -8.33 6.85 -6.21
CA ALA A 250 -7.33 6.85 -7.28
C ALA A 250 -5.87 6.75 -6.79
N ASN A 251 -5.58 6.92 -5.50
CA ASN A 251 -4.23 7.15 -4.98
C ASN A 251 -3.82 6.24 -3.83
N GLY A 252 -4.60 5.23 -3.49
CA GLY A 252 -4.25 4.25 -2.46
C GLY A 252 -3.25 3.21 -2.96
N VAL A 253 -2.60 2.53 -2.03
CA VAL A 253 -1.86 1.30 -2.32
C VAL A 253 -2.90 0.22 -2.65
N TRP A 254 -3.45 0.29 -3.84
CA TRP A 254 -4.53 -0.57 -4.29
C TRP A 254 -3.98 -1.65 -5.17
N VAL A 255 -4.09 -2.87 -4.73
CA VAL A 255 -4.07 -3.98 -5.68
C VAL A 255 -4.95 -5.10 -5.15
N ASP A 256 -6.12 -5.24 -5.69
CA ASP A 256 -7.01 -6.37 -5.47
C ASP A 256 -6.54 -7.65 -6.18
N GLY A 257 -5.28 -7.68 -6.61
CA GLY A 257 -4.76 -8.77 -7.45
C GLY A 257 -5.17 -8.66 -8.92
N THR A 258 -6.02 -7.70 -9.30
CA THR A 258 -6.36 -7.45 -10.69
C THR A 258 -5.41 -6.42 -11.32
N GLN A 259 -5.24 -6.52 -12.63
CA GLN A 259 -4.32 -5.66 -13.39
C GLN A 259 -4.73 -4.18 -13.41
N LYS A 260 -6.00 -3.90 -13.10
CA LYS A 260 -6.64 -2.58 -13.24
C LYS A 260 -6.08 -1.51 -12.31
N TYR A 261 -5.57 -1.87 -11.13
CA TYR A 261 -5.12 -0.93 -10.11
C TYR A 261 -3.60 -0.87 -9.94
N ARG A 262 -2.85 -1.66 -10.70
CA ARG A 262 -1.38 -1.69 -10.63
C ARG A 262 -0.70 -0.42 -11.10
N ASP A 263 -1.41 0.41 -11.86
CA ASP A 263 -0.86 1.65 -12.41
C ASP A 263 -0.78 2.80 -11.40
N TYR A 264 -1.38 2.66 -10.20
CA TYR A 264 -1.52 3.74 -9.22
C TYR A 264 -0.84 3.49 -7.87
N GLY A 265 -0.44 2.27 -7.57
CA GLY A 265 0.09 1.88 -6.25
C GLY A 265 1.50 1.29 -6.29
N TYR A 266 2.37 1.75 -7.20
CA TYR A 266 3.73 1.24 -7.28
C TYR A 266 4.76 2.23 -6.76
N PHE A 267 5.91 1.68 -6.37
CA PHE A 267 7.10 2.45 -6.02
C PHE A 267 8.27 1.92 -6.84
N MET A 268 9.06 2.83 -7.40
CA MET A 268 10.20 2.44 -8.19
C MET A 268 11.48 2.92 -7.52
N PHE A 269 12.44 2.02 -7.46
CA PHE A 269 13.79 2.29 -6.97
C PHE A 269 14.79 1.82 -8.01
N HIS A 270 15.96 2.44 -8.04
CA HIS A 270 17.10 1.89 -8.75
C HIS A 270 18.19 1.54 -7.75
N ILE A 271 18.98 0.52 -8.11
CA ILE A 271 20.05 -0.03 -7.29
C ILE A 271 21.26 -0.35 -8.18
N ALA A 272 22.43 -0.49 -7.60
CA ALA A 272 23.54 -1.09 -8.31
C ALA A 272 23.21 -2.56 -8.65
N PRO A 273 23.52 -3.04 -9.87
CA PRO A 273 23.33 -4.43 -10.23
C PRO A 273 24.08 -5.37 -9.28
N ALA A 274 23.39 -6.41 -8.80
CA ALA A 274 23.97 -7.35 -7.84
C ALA A 274 23.24 -8.70 -7.84
N THR A 275 23.94 -9.74 -7.42
CA THR A 275 23.32 -11.00 -7.02
C THR A 275 23.26 -11.04 -5.50
N THR A 276 22.07 -10.85 -4.95
CA THR A 276 21.88 -10.63 -3.50
C THR A 276 20.47 -11.02 -3.05
N LYS A 277 20.30 -11.20 -1.75
CA LYS A 277 18.99 -11.22 -1.10
C LYS A 277 18.53 -9.80 -0.85
N LEU A 278 17.21 -9.58 -0.84
CA LEU A 278 16.64 -8.31 -0.41
C LEU A 278 15.69 -8.50 0.76
N LYS A 279 15.75 -7.57 1.70
CA LYS A 279 14.73 -7.34 2.72
C LYS A 279 14.09 -5.97 2.44
N ILE A 280 12.78 -5.98 2.20
CA ILE A 280 12.01 -4.76 1.97
C ILE A 280 11.12 -4.53 3.18
N GLU A 281 11.28 -3.39 3.83
CA GLU A 281 10.51 -2.94 4.98
C GLU A 281 9.54 -1.85 4.50
N TYR A 282 8.25 -2.15 4.52
CA TYR A 282 7.17 -1.22 4.21
C TYR A 282 6.58 -0.68 5.50
N ASP A 283 6.76 0.60 5.75
CA ASP A 283 6.32 1.29 6.96
C ASP A 283 5.07 2.11 6.64
N PHE A 284 3.96 1.75 7.28
CA PHE A 284 2.65 2.35 7.07
C PHE A 284 2.07 2.92 8.36
N ASP A 285 1.40 4.06 8.24
CA ASP A 285 0.37 4.44 9.19
C ASP A 285 -0.96 3.81 8.74
N ILE A 286 -1.62 3.11 9.64
CA ILE A 286 -2.87 2.41 9.37
C ILE A 286 -3.97 3.04 10.22
N ASN A 287 -5.01 3.56 9.55
CA ASN A 287 -6.19 4.08 10.22
C ASN A 287 -7.12 2.90 10.53
N ALA A 288 -7.24 2.56 11.80
CA ALA A 288 -8.06 1.46 12.26
C ALA A 288 -9.25 1.96 13.07
N TYR A 289 -10.40 1.34 12.86
CA TYR A 289 -11.63 1.68 13.57
C TYR A 289 -11.71 0.97 14.92
N TYR A 290 -12.32 1.65 15.88
CA TYR A 290 -12.75 1.11 17.15
C TYR A 290 -14.02 1.84 17.61
N ALA A 291 -14.80 1.23 18.49
CA ALA A 291 -15.95 1.90 19.11
C ALA A 291 -15.58 2.39 20.50
N ASP A 292 -15.84 3.66 20.78
CA ASP A 292 -15.46 4.28 22.06
C ASP A 292 -16.40 3.93 23.24
N GLY A 293 -17.45 3.20 22.96
CA GLY A 293 -18.43 2.75 23.98
C GLY A 293 -19.39 3.81 24.49
N TYR A 294 -19.20 5.09 24.19
CA TYR A 294 -20.01 6.19 24.71
C TYR A 294 -20.95 6.83 23.68
N HIS A 295 -20.56 6.86 22.42
CA HIS A 295 -21.25 7.65 21.40
C HIS A 295 -21.86 6.84 20.26
N ASN A 296 -21.76 5.51 20.26
CA ASN A 296 -22.15 4.66 19.14
C ASN A 296 -21.53 5.11 17.80
N HIS A 297 -20.39 5.77 17.84
CA HIS A 297 -19.61 6.14 16.68
C HIS A 297 -18.38 5.27 16.57
N LEU A 298 -18.02 4.94 15.34
CA LEU A 298 -16.69 4.38 15.08
C LEU A 298 -15.71 5.56 15.07
N ASP A 299 -14.84 5.59 16.07
CA ASP A 299 -13.64 6.40 16.02
C ASP A 299 -12.55 5.67 15.25
N ASN A 300 -11.52 6.39 14.86
CA ASN A 300 -10.35 5.78 14.28
C ASN A 300 -9.09 6.22 15.01
N GLN A 301 -8.12 5.31 15.06
CA GLN A 301 -6.77 5.63 15.51
C GLN A 301 -5.77 5.24 14.46
N THR A 302 -4.66 5.97 14.40
CA THR A 302 -3.56 5.68 13.51
C THR A 302 -2.54 4.80 14.22
N ILE A 303 -2.32 3.59 13.69
CA ILE A 303 -1.36 2.63 14.21
C ILE A 303 -0.25 2.44 13.18
N ARG A 304 1.00 2.67 13.60
CA ARG A 304 2.16 2.47 12.74
C ARG A 304 2.58 1.01 12.72
N LYS A 305 2.76 0.44 11.53
CA LYS A 305 3.16 -0.94 11.33
C LYS A 305 4.15 -1.10 10.19
N VAL A 306 5.17 -1.94 10.43
CA VAL A 306 6.15 -2.32 9.43
C VAL A 306 5.83 -3.71 8.91
N PHE A 307 5.69 -3.84 7.59
CA PHE A 307 5.56 -5.11 6.90
C PHE A 307 6.87 -5.47 6.24
N ILE A 308 7.28 -6.71 6.35
CA ILE A 308 8.57 -7.18 5.84
C ILE A 308 8.33 -8.15 4.69
N LYS A 309 8.99 -7.90 3.56
CA LYS A 309 9.10 -8.83 2.45
C LYS A 309 10.56 -9.26 2.29
N GLU A 310 10.82 -10.52 2.46
CA GLU A 310 12.11 -11.12 2.16
C GLU A 310 12.10 -11.73 0.78
N ILE A 311 13.16 -11.49 0.02
CA ILE A 311 13.37 -12.02 -1.32
C ILE A 311 14.65 -12.86 -1.27
N PRO A 312 14.58 -14.14 -1.67
CA PRO A 312 15.75 -14.98 -1.72
C PRO A 312 16.78 -14.43 -2.71
N GLN A 313 17.97 -15.00 -2.73
CA GLN A 313 19.04 -14.60 -3.63
C GLN A 313 18.54 -14.56 -5.08
N TYR A 314 18.74 -13.41 -5.72
CA TYR A 314 18.35 -13.15 -7.11
C TYR A 314 19.38 -12.22 -7.77
N THR A 315 19.52 -12.32 -9.09
CA THR A 315 20.43 -11.46 -9.87
C THR A 315 19.66 -10.30 -10.46
N TYR A 316 19.88 -9.11 -9.91
CA TYR A 316 19.35 -7.83 -10.41
C TYR A 316 20.29 -7.30 -11.48
N GLN A 317 19.86 -7.40 -12.74
CA GLN A 317 20.69 -7.04 -13.88
C GLN A 317 20.57 -5.56 -14.24
N LYS A 318 21.65 -4.96 -14.76
CA LYS A 318 21.62 -3.59 -15.30
C LYS A 318 20.55 -3.47 -16.38
N ASN A 319 19.98 -2.28 -16.50
CA ASN A 319 18.95 -1.93 -17.49
C ASN A 319 17.72 -2.85 -17.46
N THR A 320 17.42 -3.44 -16.32
CA THR A 320 16.31 -4.41 -16.19
C THR A 320 15.39 -4.03 -15.04
N VAL A 321 14.08 -4.04 -15.30
CA VAL A 321 13.04 -3.81 -14.28
C VAL A 321 12.63 -5.15 -13.67
N THR A 322 12.71 -5.24 -12.36
CA THR A 322 12.28 -6.41 -11.59
C THR A 322 11.01 -6.09 -10.82
N PRO A 323 9.83 -6.61 -11.19
CA PRO A 323 8.61 -6.42 -10.43
C PRO A 323 8.61 -7.27 -9.17
N ILE A 324 8.23 -6.67 -8.04
CA ILE A 324 8.16 -7.31 -6.72
C ILE A 324 6.80 -7.03 -6.11
N THR A 325 5.95 -8.04 -6.06
CA THR A 325 4.66 -7.96 -5.39
C THR A 325 4.81 -8.25 -3.90
N SER A 326 4.15 -7.48 -3.06
CA SER A 326 4.18 -7.63 -1.60
C SER A 326 2.78 -7.47 -1.03
N ARG A 327 2.27 -8.53 -0.38
CA ARG A 327 1.00 -8.44 0.31
C ARG A 327 1.19 -7.67 1.62
N ILE A 328 0.48 -6.56 1.75
CA ILE A 328 0.38 -5.76 2.96
C ILE A 328 -0.97 -6.12 3.57
N ALA A 329 -0.97 -6.97 4.59
CA ALA A 329 -2.21 -7.47 5.16
C ALA A 329 -2.07 -7.67 6.66
N VAL A 330 -3.11 -7.31 7.38
CA VAL A 330 -3.35 -7.76 8.75
C VAL A 330 -4.25 -9.00 8.75
N PRO A 331 -4.33 -9.75 9.85
CA PRO A 331 -5.20 -10.92 9.91
C PRO A 331 -6.65 -10.60 9.60
N MET A 332 -7.28 -11.42 8.77
CA MET A 332 -8.68 -11.27 8.40
C MET A 332 -9.54 -12.20 9.27
N TYR A 333 -10.61 -11.66 9.80
CA TYR A 333 -11.67 -12.38 10.49
C TYR A 333 -12.97 -12.19 9.71
N GLU A 334 -13.54 -13.30 9.23
CA GLU A 334 -14.75 -13.23 8.42
C GLU A 334 -15.92 -12.63 9.21
N PRO A 335 -16.71 -11.71 8.60
CA PRO A 335 -17.85 -11.09 9.25
C PRO A 335 -19.06 -12.02 9.27
N LYS A 336 -18.91 -13.21 9.83
CA LYS A 336 -19.96 -14.23 9.94
C LYS A 336 -20.42 -14.37 11.38
N PHE A 337 -21.70 -14.21 11.58
CA PHE A 337 -22.36 -14.25 12.89
C PHE A 337 -23.42 -15.34 12.91
N TYR A 338 -23.49 -16.08 13.99
CA TYR A 338 -24.42 -17.20 14.14
C TYR A 338 -25.20 -17.06 15.44
N THR A 339 -26.52 -17.21 15.40
CA THR A 339 -27.30 -17.51 16.60
C THR A 339 -26.84 -18.86 17.17
N TRP A 340 -27.05 -19.09 18.46
CA TRP A 340 -26.47 -20.28 19.09
C TRP A 340 -26.86 -21.58 18.36
N ASP A 341 -25.86 -22.26 17.84
CA ASP A 341 -25.97 -23.53 17.13
C ASP A 341 -27.01 -23.51 15.98
N ALA A 342 -27.07 -22.40 15.23
CA ALA A 342 -27.82 -22.33 13.98
C ALA A 342 -27.41 -23.42 12.97
N ALA A 343 -28.15 -23.61 11.90
CA ALA A 343 -27.74 -24.58 10.88
C ALA A 343 -26.38 -24.27 10.29
N GLU A 344 -25.59 -25.29 9.94
CA GLU A 344 -24.26 -25.11 9.34
C GLU A 344 -24.34 -24.28 8.06
N GLY A 345 -23.43 -23.33 7.93
CA GLY A 345 -23.33 -22.43 6.76
C GLY A 345 -24.43 -21.36 6.68
N GLU A 346 -25.33 -21.27 7.67
CA GLU A 346 -26.39 -20.27 7.71
C GLU A 346 -25.97 -19.11 8.63
N ASP A 347 -25.05 -18.30 8.13
CA ASP A 347 -24.65 -17.04 8.74
C ASP A 347 -25.84 -16.07 8.83
N TYR A 348 -25.97 -15.38 9.95
CA TYR A 348 -27.07 -14.45 10.21
C TYR A 348 -27.12 -13.29 9.22
N LEU A 349 -25.96 -12.87 8.70
CA LEU A 349 -25.81 -11.78 7.71
C LEU A 349 -25.85 -12.25 6.26
N LYS A 350 -26.11 -13.52 6.00
CA LYS A 350 -26.13 -14.09 4.65
C LYS A 350 -27.08 -13.33 3.72
N GLY A 351 -26.52 -12.80 2.63
CA GLY A 351 -27.23 -11.93 1.67
C GLY A 351 -27.21 -10.43 2.04
N TYR A 352 -26.54 -10.08 3.13
CA TYR A 352 -26.38 -8.70 3.62
C TYR A 352 -24.92 -8.36 3.91
N GLU A 353 -23.98 -9.13 3.39
CA GLU A 353 -22.56 -9.02 3.70
C GLU A 353 -21.98 -7.65 3.33
N ASN A 354 -22.54 -7.02 2.28
CA ASN A 354 -22.11 -5.69 1.82
C ASN A 354 -22.63 -4.53 2.70
N GLN A 355 -23.45 -4.84 3.71
CA GLN A 355 -24.08 -3.84 4.57
C GLN A 355 -23.44 -3.73 5.95
N ILE A 356 -22.41 -4.53 6.24
CA ILE A 356 -21.75 -4.59 7.55
C ILE A 356 -21.21 -3.22 7.96
N GLU A 357 -20.74 -2.43 7.02
CA GLU A 357 -20.29 -1.06 7.27
C GLU A 357 -21.38 -0.15 7.83
N TYR A 358 -22.63 -0.33 7.39
CA TYR A 358 -23.78 0.49 7.82
C TYR A 358 -24.29 0.13 9.21
N TRP A 359 -23.99 -1.08 9.69
CA TRP A 359 -24.57 -1.66 10.90
C TRP A 359 -23.83 -1.28 12.17
N ASN A 360 -22.59 -0.81 12.03
CA ASN A 360 -21.83 -0.22 13.13
C ASN A 360 -22.10 1.29 13.29
N ILE A 361 -22.88 1.89 12.38
CA ILE A 361 -23.19 3.33 12.45
C ILE A 361 -24.63 3.48 12.99
N PRO A 362 -24.82 3.93 14.23
CA PRO A 362 -26.14 4.19 14.77
C PRO A 362 -26.92 5.19 13.91
N GLY A 363 -28.18 4.89 13.66
CA GLY A 363 -29.07 5.74 12.88
C GLY A 363 -29.08 5.52 11.36
N ARG A 364 -28.27 4.60 10.83
CA ARG A 364 -28.34 4.14 9.42
C ARG A 364 -29.04 2.81 9.22
N ALA A 365 -29.73 2.31 10.21
CA ALA A 365 -30.48 1.04 10.14
C ALA A 365 -31.76 1.14 9.26
N ASP A 366 -31.67 1.76 8.09
CA ASP A 366 -32.79 1.84 7.14
C ASP A 366 -33.03 0.51 6.42
N GLU A 367 -32.03 -0.38 6.41
CA GLU A 367 -32.16 -1.73 5.86
C GLU A 367 -32.13 -2.75 7.01
N LYS A 368 -33.28 -3.29 7.31
CA LYS A 368 -33.44 -4.29 8.38
C LYS A 368 -32.98 -5.65 7.88
N ILE A 369 -31.95 -6.24 8.53
CA ILE A 369 -31.78 -7.70 8.41
C ILE A 369 -33.07 -8.34 8.88
N PRO A 370 -33.65 -9.24 8.09
CA PRO A 370 -34.85 -9.96 8.54
C PRO A 370 -34.56 -10.66 9.85
N SER A 371 -35.28 -10.26 10.90
CA SER A 371 -35.19 -10.92 12.20
C SER A 371 -35.60 -12.38 12.07
N VAL A 372 -34.83 -13.27 12.65
CA VAL A 372 -35.23 -14.69 12.79
C VAL A 372 -36.04 -14.92 14.06
N HIS A 373 -36.27 -13.87 14.83
CA HIS A 373 -37.03 -13.96 16.06
C HIS A 373 -38.41 -14.59 15.82
N ASN A 374 -38.78 -15.57 16.64
CA ASN A 374 -40.02 -16.34 16.51
C ASN A 374 -40.22 -17.04 15.17
N ASN A 375 -39.18 -17.30 14.40
CA ASN A 375 -39.26 -18.07 13.15
C ASN A 375 -38.41 -19.35 13.20
N PRO A 376 -38.85 -20.42 13.87
CA PRO A 376 -38.10 -21.69 13.96
C PRO A 376 -37.89 -22.40 12.61
N ALA A 377 -38.58 -22.01 11.56
CA ALA A 377 -38.40 -22.55 10.22
C ALA A 377 -37.21 -21.92 9.47
N ASP A 378 -36.74 -20.76 9.91
CA ASP A 378 -35.56 -20.14 9.35
C ASP A 378 -34.29 -20.90 9.79
N ARG A 379 -33.45 -21.25 8.87
CA ARG A 379 -32.20 -22.01 9.15
C ARG A 379 -31.19 -21.24 10.00
N ARG A 380 -31.29 -19.92 10.05
CA ARG A 380 -30.49 -19.03 10.92
C ARG A 380 -31.01 -18.98 12.36
N TYR A 381 -32.20 -19.60 12.62
CA TYR A 381 -32.77 -19.67 13.96
C TYR A 381 -31.92 -20.58 14.86
N TYR A 382 -31.76 -20.18 16.12
CA TYR A 382 -30.99 -20.93 17.08
C TYR A 382 -31.52 -22.35 17.34
N ASN A 383 -30.67 -23.22 17.83
CA ASN A 383 -31.05 -24.54 18.27
C ASN A 383 -31.70 -24.49 19.66
N PRO A 384 -33.00 -24.80 19.82
CA PRO A 384 -33.69 -24.76 21.11
C PRO A 384 -33.39 -25.98 22.01
N THR A 385 -32.64 -26.98 21.53
CA THR A 385 -32.27 -28.13 22.35
C THR A 385 -31.37 -27.75 23.51
N THR A 386 -31.46 -28.48 24.62
CA THR A 386 -30.59 -28.35 25.76
C THR A 386 -29.34 -29.24 25.61
N GLY A 387 -28.24 -28.89 26.26
CA GLY A 387 -27.03 -29.70 26.26
C GLY A 387 -25.90 -29.11 25.38
N VAL A 388 -25.38 -29.90 24.46
CA VAL A 388 -24.21 -29.55 23.64
C VAL A 388 -24.65 -29.22 22.22
N ALA A 389 -24.07 -28.19 21.65
CA ALA A 389 -24.25 -27.79 20.24
C ALA A 389 -23.88 -28.93 19.27
N THR A 390 -24.70 -29.13 18.23
CA THR A 390 -24.54 -30.21 17.26
C THR A 390 -24.46 -29.77 15.82
N ARG A 391 -24.64 -28.46 15.54
CA ARG A 391 -24.67 -27.83 14.21
C ARG A 391 -23.49 -26.90 14.05
N SER A 392 -23.72 -25.62 13.79
CA SER A 392 -22.64 -24.61 13.61
C SER A 392 -21.73 -24.48 14.82
N GLY A 393 -22.27 -24.69 16.03
CA GLY A 393 -21.51 -24.56 17.28
C GLY A 393 -20.77 -25.83 17.74
N LYS A 394 -20.87 -26.95 17.01
CA LYS A 394 -20.36 -28.28 17.44
C LYS A 394 -18.86 -28.31 17.82
N ASN A 395 -18.05 -27.50 17.16
CA ASN A 395 -16.58 -27.46 17.36
C ASN A 395 -16.13 -26.37 18.33
N LEU A 396 -17.06 -25.58 18.88
CA LEU A 396 -16.73 -24.54 19.85
C LEU A 396 -16.21 -25.16 21.17
N PRO A 397 -15.41 -24.43 21.94
CA PRO A 397 -15.10 -24.81 23.32
C PRO A 397 -16.39 -24.96 24.13
N ASN A 398 -16.41 -25.87 25.08
CA ASN A 398 -17.48 -25.92 26.07
C ASN A 398 -17.29 -24.82 27.14
N MET A 399 -18.28 -24.68 28.03
CA MET A 399 -18.26 -23.68 29.10
C MET A 399 -17.06 -23.86 30.03
N VAL A 400 -16.70 -25.10 30.34
CA VAL A 400 -15.56 -25.41 31.21
C VAL A 400 -14.24 -24.96 30.56
N GLU A 401 -14.03 -25.31 29.28
CA GLU A 401 -12.87 -24.89 28.51
C GLU A 401 -12.78 -23.36 28.41
N ALA A 402 -13.90 -22.70 28.12
CA ALA A 402 -13.96 -21.24 28.06
C ALA A 402 -13.61 -20.59 29.41
N THR A 403 -14.00 -21.23 30.51
CA THR A 403 -13.65 -20.79 31.86
C THR A 403 -12.14 -20.89 32.13
N TRP A 404 -11.49 -21.96 31.68
CA TRP A 404 -10.04 -22.08 31.75
C TRP A 404 -9.33 -20.99 30.97
N TYR A 405 -9.77 -20.67 29.77
CA TYR A 405 -9.23 -19.55 28.99
C TYR A 405 -9.40 -18.21 29.72
N ALA A 406 -10.57 -17.96 30.29
CA ALA A 406 -10.87 -16.71 30.97
C ALA A 406 -10.10 -16.53 32.29
N SER A 407 -9.89 -17.63 33.06
CA SER A 407 -9.28 -17.57 34.38
C SER A 407 -7.77 -17.79 34.37
N HIS A 408 -7.27 -18.75 33.58
CA HIS A 408 -5.89 -19.22 33.54
C HIS A 408 -5.21 -19.03 32.18
N GLY A 409 -5.93 -18.51 31.18
CA GLY A 409 -5.41 -18.26 29.85
C GLY A 409 -4.51 -17.03 29.75
N ASP A 410 -4.13 -16.41 30.89
CA ASP A 410 -3.26 -15.23 30.92
C ASP A 410 -3.74 -14.15 29.90
N PRO A 411 -4.95 -13.58 30.12
CA PRO A 411 -5.56 -12.69 29.15
C PRO A 411 -4.81 -11.37 29.02
N HIS A 412 -4.51 -10.97 27.77
CA HIS A 412 -3.91 -9.70 27.44
C HIS A 412 -4.83 -8.93 26.49
N PHE A 413 -5.29 -7.75 26.89
CA PHE A 413 -6.06 -6.86 26.02
C PHE A 413 -5.12 -5.98 25.21
N ASP A 414 -5.14 -6.15 23.90
CA ASP A 414 -4.26 -5.43 22.98
C ASP A 414 -5.05 -4.37 22.19
N GLU A 415 -4.81 -3.10 22.50
CA GLU A 415 -5.48 -1.97 21.85
C GLU A 415 -4.91 -1.64 20.47
N GLN A 416 -3.75 -2.19 20.12
CA GLN A 416 -3.04 -1.86 18.88
C GLN A 416 -2.99 -3.01 17.88
N TYR A 417 -3.47 -4.19 18.24
CA TYR A 417 -3.47 -5.29 17.30
C TYR A 417 -4.50 -5.09 16.21
N LEU A 418 -4.00 -5.03 14.97
CA LEU A 418 -4.79 -4.74 13.78
C LEU A 418 -5.38 -6.01 13.18
N TRP A 419 -6.62 -5.91 12.71
CA TRP A 419 -7.32 -6.98 12.01
C TRP A 419 -8.34 -6.42 11.01
N GLU A 420 -8.69 -7.20 9.99
CA GLU A 420 -9.69 -6.87 8.99
C GLU A 420 -10.98 -7.65 9.21
N ASN A 421 -12.11 -7.00 8.95
CA ASN A 421 -13.43 -7.61 8.95
C ASN A 421 -14.14 -7.18 7.66
N GLY A 422 -14.07 -8.02 6.63
CA GLY A 422 -14.59 -7.67 5.31
C GLY A 422 -13.82 -6.52 4.68
N HIS A 423 -14.41 -5.31 4.68
CA HIS A 423 -13.85 -4.13 4.00
C HIS A 423 -13.14 -3.14 4.93
N LEU A 424 -13.29 -3.29 6.25
CA LEU A 424 -12.79 -2.33 7.23
C LEU A 424 -11.60 -2.92 8.01
N VAL A 425 -10.68 -2.02 8.36
CA VAL A 425 -9.58 -2.34 9.28
C VAL A 425 -10.00 -1.88 10.68
N TYR A 426 -9.90 -2.80 11.62
CA TYR A 426 -10.18 -2.58 13.05
C TYR A 426 -8.92 -2.80 13.87
N CYS A 427 -8.98 -2.37 15.12
CA CYS A 427 -8.01 -2.73 16.15
C CYS A 427 -8.72 -3.27 17.40
N MET A 428 -7.90 -3.72 18.35
CA MET A 428 -8.30 -4.24 19.66
C MET A 428 -8.81 -5.68 19.65
N GLY A 429 -8.46 -6.35 20.71
CA GLY A 429 -8.89 -7.72 21.01
C GLY A 429 -8.14 -8.33 22.18
N MET A 430 -8.36 -9.61 22.39
CA MET A 430 -7.84 -10.36 23.52
C MET A 430 -6.93 -11.49 23.07
N TRP A 431 -5.72 -11.54 23.58
CA TRP A 431 -4.84 -12.69 23.51
C TRP A 431 -5.14 -13.65 24.65
N LEU A 432 -5.22 -14.92 24.36
CA LEU A 432 -5.41 -16.00 25.33
C LEU A 432 -4.41 -17.11 25.05
N LYS A 433 -3.81 -17.70 26.09
CA LYS A 433 -2.94 -18.86 25.94
C LYS A 433 -3.66 -20.02 25.25
N LYS A 434 -2.94 -20.71 24.39
CA LYS A 434 -3.39 -21.99 23.84
C LYS A 434 -3.58 -22.99 24.96
N LYS A 435 -4.51 -23.92 24.80
CA LYS A 435 -4.80 -24.95 25.84
C LYS A 435 -3.56 -25.75 26.30
N SER A 436 -2.62 -25.99 25.37
CA SER A 436 -1.35 -26.66 25.67
C SER A 436 -0.44 -25.86 26.60
N GLU A 437 -0.64 -24.55 26.68
CA GLU A 437 0.17 -23.62 27.48
C GLU A 437 -0.49 -23.27 28.82
N ILE A 438 -1.68 -23.85 29.12
CA ILE A 438 -2.40 -23.62 30.38
C ILE A 438 -2.21 -24.83 31.28
N PRO A 439 -1.43 -24.72 32.37
CA PRO A 439 -1.21 -25.83 33.30
C PRO A 439 -2.52 -26.32 33.91
N GLY A 440 -2.73 -27.63 33.90
CA GLY A 440 -3.94 -28.23 34.47
C GLY A 440 -5.23 -28.08 33.64
N PHE A 441 -5.14 -27.56 32.39
CA PHE A 441 -6.28 -27.38 31.51
C PHE A 441 -7.13 -28.66 31.42
N SER A 442 -8.43 -28.52 31.64
CA SER A 442 -9.39 -29.60 31.56
C SER A 442 -10.60 -29.21 30.72
N SER A 443 -11.09 -30.14 29.93
CA SER A 443 -12.36 -29.97 29.18
C SER A 443 -13.61 -30.41 29.98
N THR A 444 -13.40 -31.00 31.16
CA THR A 444 -14.49 -31.59 31.95
C THR A 444 -14.60 -31.04 33.38
N SER A 445 -13.53 -30.45 33.91
CA SER A 445 -13.48 -29.98 35.30
C SER A 445 -13.11 -28.49 35.33
N LEU A 446 -13.88 -27.70 36.03
CA LEU A 446 -13.58 -26.28 36.29
C LEU A 446 -12.28 -26.13 37.09
N PRO A 447 -11.56 -25.02 36.94
CA PRO A 447 -10.49 -24.67 37.87
C PRO A 447 -11.00 -24.63 39.32
N SER A 448 -10.25 -25.14 40.27
CA SER A 448 -10.68 -25.27 41.66
C SER A 448 -10.85 -23.94 42.39
N ASP A 449 -10.23 -22.90 41.91
CA ASP A 449 -10.27 -21.53 42.42
C ASP A 449 -11.35 -20.64 41.74
N VAL A 450 -12.11 -21.19 40.79
CA VAL A 450 -13.16 -20.47 40.09
C VAL A 450 -14.53 -20.76 40.70
N THR A 451 -15.25 -19.70 41.04
CA THR A 451 -16.62 -19.78 41.55
C THR A 451 -17.54 -18.91 40.67
N PHE A 452 -18.66 -19.47 40.26
CA PHE A 452 -19.71 -18.76 39.56
C PHE A 452 -20.72 -18.16 40.55
N SER A 453 -21.09 -16.88 40.30
CA SER A 453 -22.19 -16.22 40.98
C SER A 453 -23.32 -15.96 39.96
N TYR A 454 -24.50 -16.55 40.18
CA TYR A 454 -25.67 -16.38 39.28
C TYR A 454 -25.38 -16.59 37.79
N ASN A 455 -24.68 -17.67 37.44
CA ASN A 455 -24.25 -17.96 36.07
C ASN A 455 -23.29 -16.90 35.48
N TYR A 456 -22.46 -16.30 36.32
CA TYR A 456 -21.51 -15.28 35.94
C TYR A 456 -20.16 -15.51 36.63
N TYR A 457 -19.09 -15.49 35.85
CA TYR A 457 -17.72 -15.43 36.30
C TYR A 457 -17.03 -14.25 35.61
N ASN A 458 -16.22 -13.50 36.30
CA ASN A 458 -15.45 -12.38 35.76
C ASN A 458 -14.01 -12.41 36.26
N ASN A 459 -13.09 -12.23 35.33
CA ASN A 459 -11.69 -11.95 35.60
C ASN A 459 -11.36 -10.52 35.14
N SER A 460 -11.13 -9.64 36.12
CA SER A 460 -10.71 -8.25 35.85
C SER A 460 -9.17 -8.08 35.81
N SER A 461 -8.43 -9.14 36.08
CA SER A 461 -6.95 -9.14 36.02
C SER A 461 -6.48 -9.44 34.60
N VAL A 462 -6.62 -8.43 33.71
CA VAL A 462 -6.24 -8.53 32.31
C VAL A 462 -4.99 -7.69 32.08
N ALA A 463 -3.94 -8.31 31.59
CA ALA A 463 -2.73 -7.60 31.17
C ALA A 463 -3.01 -6.72 29.93
N GLN A 464 -2.18 -5.69 29.73
CA GLN A 464 -2.36 -4.79 28.58
C GLN A 464 -1.24 -5.00 27.56
N GLY A 465 -1.63 -4.94 26.28
CA GLY A 465 -0.72 -5.04 25.13
C GLY A 465 -0.45 -6.47 24.66
N THR A 466 0.40 -6.58 23.66
CA THR A 466 0.77 -7.84 23.02
C THR A 466 1.63 -8.70 23.97
N PRO A 467 1.35 -10.01 24.16
CA PRO A 467 2.22 -10.91 24.89
C PRO A 467 3.62 -10.96 24.27
N SER A 468 4.64 -11.16 25.12
CA SER A 468 6.04 -11.24 24.68
C SER A 468 6.33 -12.40 23.71
N ASP A 469 5.60 -13.50 23.81
CA ASP A 469 5.69 -14.67 22.93
C ASP A 469 4.31 -15.05 22.40
N THR A 470 3.89 -14.42 21.32
CA THR A 470 2.58 -14.65 20.68
C THR A 470 2.41 -16.07 20.12
N SER A 471 3.47 -16.85 19.97
CA SER A 471 3.38 -18.24 19.48
C SER A 471 2.61 -19.15 20.45
N LYS A 472 2.57 -18.78 21.73
CA LYS A 472 1.85 -19.49 22.80
C LYS A 472 0.40 -19.07 22.97
N TYR A 473 -0.04 -18.07 22.21
CA TYR A 473 -1.37 -17.47 22.34
C TYR A 473 -2.14 -17.57 21.03
N PHE A 474 -3.45 -17.42 21.13
CA PHE A 474 -4.33 -17.10 20.02
C PHE A 474 -5.04 -15.78 20.29
N PHE A 475 -5.46 -15.12 19.26
CA PHE A 475 -6.11 -13.81 19.35
C PHE A 475 -7.61 -13.91 19.04
N LEU A 476 -8.42 -13.25 19.84
CA LEU A 476 -9.83 -13.02 19.58
C LEU A 476 -10.08 -11.51 19.39
N PRO A 477 -10.53 -11.07 18.21
CA PRO A 477 -10.83 -9.67 17.96
C PRO A 477 -12.08 -9.18 18.71
N LEU A 478 -12.24 -7.86 18.87
CA LEU A 478 -13.51 -7.25 19.29
C LEU A 478 -14.52 -7.32 18.14
N GLN A 479 -14.85 -8.51 17.69
CA GLN A 479 -15.71 -8.72 16.52
C GLN A 479 -17.19 -8.48 16.84
N GLY A 480 -17.53 -8.18 18.09
CA GLY A 480 -18.88 -7.85 18.49
C GLY A 480 -19.80 -9.06 18.61
N GLY A 481 -21.07 -8.75 18.62
CA GLY A 481 -22.17 -9.68 18.58
C GLY A 481 -23.47 -8.88 18.43
N MET A 482 -24.39 -9.39 17.64
CA MET A 482 -25.66 -8.72 17.44
C MET A 482 -26.63 -9.16 18.51
N ARG A 483 -27.03 -8.27 19.38
CA ARG A 483 -28.24 -8.45 20.17
C ARG A 483 -29.42 -8.26 19.21
N ALA A 484 -29.76 -9.31 18.48
CA ALA A 484 -30.95 -9.30 17.68
C ALA A 484 -32.12 -8.96 18.57
N VAL A 485 -33.06 -8.20 18.08
CA VAL A 485 -34.40 -8.66 18.12
C VAL A 485 -35.46 -7.70 18.60
N TYR A 486 -35.22 -6.84 19.57
CA TYR A 486 -36.28 -6.04 20.14
C TYR A 486 -36.31 -4.56 19.80
N SER A 487 -35.30 -4.06 19.06
CA SER A 487 -35.30 -2.65 18.69
C SER A 487 -34.81 -2.43 17.27
N SER A 488 -35.32 -1.37 16.65
CA SER A 488 -34.86 -0.82 15.36
C SER A 488 -33.42 -0.28 15.38
N SER A 489 -32.66 -0.54 16.43
CA SER A 489 -31.30 -0.07 16.67
C SER A 489 -30.31 -1.21 16.97
N SER A 490 -30.44 -2.36 16.32
CA SER A 490 -29.49 -3.46 16.47
C SER A 490 -28.15 -3.05 15.87
N SER A 491 -27.09 -2.96 16.68
CA SER A 491 -25.72 -2.78 16.22
C SER A 491 -24.94 -4.10 16.36
N LEU A 492 -23.96 -4.31 15.49
CA LEU A 492 -23.06 -5.48 15.56
C LEU A 492 -22.02 -5.34 16.68
N GLU A 493 -21.85 -4.16 17.24
CA GLU A 493 -20.86 -3.86 18.28
C GLU A 493 -19.41 -4.26 17.89
N ILE A 494 -19.09 -4.31 16.57
CA ILE A 494 -17.76 -4.59 16.08
C ILE A 494 -16.81 -3.46 16.53
N GLY A 495 -15.67 -3.82 17.08
CA GLY A 495 -14.72 -2.88 17.67
C GLY A 495 -15.07 -2.44 19.09
N LEU A 496 -16.20 -2.86 19.66
CA LEU A 496 -16.64 -2.49 21.01
C LEU A 496 -16.51 -3.64 22.02
N SER A 497 -16.93 -4.85 21.66
CA SER A 497 -16.93 -6.01 22.53
C SER A 497 -16.51 -7.28 21.80
N GLY A 498 -15.92 -8.21 22.51
CA GLY A 498 -15.73 -9.59 22.05
C GLY A 498 -16.79 -10.48 22.69
N ILE A 499 -17.64 -11.11 21.89
CA ILE A 499 -18.67 -12.02 22.37
C ILE A 499 -18.65 -13.29 21.53
N TYR A 500 -18.44 -14.45 22.22
CA TYR A 500 -18.19 -15.73 21.55
C TYR A 500 -18.93 -16.86 22.22
N TRP A 501 -19.86 -17.51 21.50
CA TRP A 501 -20.58 -18.65 22.02
C TRP A 501 -19.67 -19.80 22.45
N THR A 502 -20.10 -20.51 23.49
CA THR A 502 -19.61 -21.88 23.77
C THR A 502 -20.59 -22.90 23.19
N LYS A 503 -20.16 -24.15 23.08
CA LYS A 503 -21.06 -25.24 22.66
C LYS A 503 -22.05 -25.70 23.76
N THR A 504 -21.98 -25.09 24.97
CA THR A 504 -22.82 -25.51 26.12
C THR A 504 -24.04 -24.64 26.26
N SER A 505 -25.23 -25.23 26.21
CA SER A 505 -26.46 -24.50 26.55
C SER A 505 -26.75 -24.60 28.04
N LEU A 506 -27.42 -23.59 28.58
CA LEU A 506 -28.00 -23.66 29.93
C LEU A 506 -29.36 -24.33 29.91
N ASP A 507 -30.22 -23.88 29.00
CA ASP A 507 -31.59 -24.38 28.84
C ASP A 507 -32.06 -24.20 27.37
N SER A 508 -33.34 -24.26 27.11
CA SER A 508 -33.90 -24.10 25.77
C SER A 508 -33.73 -22.69 25.20
N LYS A 509 -33.57 -21.67 26.04
CA LYS A 509 -33.53 -20.26 25.69
C LYS A 509 -32.13 -19.63 25.84
N TYR A 510 -31.30 -20.12 26.76
CA TYR A 510 -30.03 -19.55 27.12
C TYR A 510 -28.84 -20.49 26.86
N ALA A 511 -27.73 -19.93 26.44
CA ALA A 511 -26.46 -20.64 26.28
C ALA A 511 -25.29 -19.82 26.89
N TRP A 512 -24.20 -20.53 27.15
CA TRP A 512 -23.00 -19.91 27.71
C TRP A 512 -22.13 -19.25 26.64
N TYR A 513 -21.55 -18.11 26.96
CA TYR A 513 -20.59 -17.43 26.11
C TYR A 513 -19.42 -16.84 26.89
N LEU A 514 -18.29 -16.70 26.21
CA LEU A 514 -17.15 -15.92 26.63
C LEU A 514 -17.32 -14.51 26.11
N GLY A 515 -17.20 -13.51 26.99
CA GLY A 515 -17.21 -12.13 26.61
C GLY A 515 -16.02 -11.37 27.19
N PHE A 516 -15.58 -10.33 26.50
CA PHE A 516 -14.48 -9.49 26.98
C PHE A 516 -14.52 -8.09 26.40
N GLY A 517 -13.81 -7.20 27.08
CA GLY A 517 -13.46 -5.86 26.68
C GLY A 517 -12.22 -5.41 27.44
N LYS A 518 -11.90 -4.12 27.36
CA LYS A 518 -10.72 -3.55 28.02
C LYS A 518 -10.64 -3.81 29.51
N SER A 519 -11.79 -3.86 30.20
CA SER A 519 -11.88 -3.97 31.66
C SER A 519 -11.91 -5.38 32.20
N GLY A 520 -11.99 -6.40 31.37
CA GLY A 520 -12.05 -7.78 31.83
C GLY A 520 -12.51 -8.79 30.80
N ILE A 521 -12.46 -10.05 31.22
CA ILE A 521 -12.96 -11.22 30.48
C ILE A 521 -13.90 -12.01 31.39
N TYR A 522 -15.01 -12.46 30.85
CA TYR A 522 -16.07 -13.09 31.65
C TYR A 522 -16.74 -14.25 30.94
N ILE A 523 -17.33 -15.14 31.71
CA ILE A 523 -18.20 -16.23 31.27
C ILE A 523 -19.59 -15.97 31.82
N ARG A 524 -20.60 -15.98 30.96
CA ARG A 524 -22.00 -15.79 31.37
C ARG A 524 -22.96 -16.42 30.37
N THR A 525 -24.24 -16.41 30.73
CA THR A 525 -25.32 -16.86 29.85
C THR A 525 -25.92 -15.69 29.07
N GLY A 526 -26.33 -15.96 27.83
CA GLY A 526 -27.05 -15.03 26.96
C GLY A 526 -28.18 -15.73 26.21
N GLU A 527 -29.11 -14.94 25.68
CA GLU A 527 -30.20 -15.46 24.86
C GLU A 527 -29.66 -16.05 23.56
N LYS A 528 -30.04 -17.29 23.23
CA LYS A 528 -29.56 -18.03 22.05
C LYS A 528 -29.82 -17.32 20.72
N GLU A 529 -30.75 -16.37 20.71
CA GLU A 529 -31.05 -15.51 19.56
C GLU A 529 -29.95 -14.48 19.25
N MET A 530 -29.07 -14.18 20.19
CA MET A 530 -27.91 -13.34 19.95
C MET A 530 -27.00 -13.99 18.91
N ALA A 531 -26.64 -13.25 17.88
CA ALA A 531 -25.70 -13.72 16.87
C ALA A 531 -24.27 -13.28 17.18
N THR A 532 -23.34 -14.24 17.22
CA THR A 532 -21.91 -13.99 17.51
C THR A 532 -21.04 -14.68 16.47
N PRO A 533 -19.77 -14.23 16.31
CA PRO A 533 -18.81 -14.97 15.52
C PRO A 533 -18.53 -16.36 16.14
N LEU A 534 -18.16 -17.31 15.30
CA LEU A 534 -17.61 -18.59 15.75
C LEU A 534 -16.11 -18.43 15.99
N TRP A 535 -15.58 -19.16 16.95
CA TRP A 535 -14.16 -19.12 17.28
C TRP A 535 -13.56 -20.51 17.43
N ASN A 536 -12.30 -20.61 17.03
CA ASN A 536 -11.52 -21.83 17.21
C ASN A 536 -10.49 -21.58 18.30
N ALA A 537 -10.72 -22.10 19.46
CA ALA A 537 -9.72 -22.13 20.52
C ALA A 537 -8.63 -23.17 20.17
N GLN A 538 -7.38 -22.77 20.29
CA GLN A 538 -6.22 -23.59 19.93
C GLN A 538 -5.58 -24.23 21.16
#